data_d4f441c4c02c56d34984a885a283262f
#
_entry.id   d4f441c4c02c56d34984a885a283262f
#
_cell.length_a   1.000
_cell.length_b   1.000
_cell.length_c   1.000
_cell.angle_alpha   90.00
_cell.angle_beta   90.00
_cell.angle_gamma   90.00
#
_symmetry.space_group_name_H-M   'P 1'
#
loop_
_entity.id
_entity.type
_entity.pdbx_description
1 polymer ?
#
loop_
_entity_poly.entity_id
_entity_poly.type
_entity_poly.pdbx_seq_one_letter_code
_entity_poly.pdbx_strand_id
1 'polypeptide(L)'
;MSNQESTGKSTGVNKIVRAGIIVFMLVVLPAFSYYYLSGGLKLRKDAIGKKETYGQVRPIYVIYPDGLKEDQIKDKVCVIHYFGEGPDLTPENRQILDTAEKLFDQFGTDNNFRLVMIARDGTAEFRSHYQKMPSSDFVTWAWNGSTGHWRTIMENAYDLYCKSEDVDPEKYYFGVCDATGQIRHFYNALDKDDVNKMVQHIAIMLPK
;
A
#
# COMPACT_ATOMS: atom_id res chain seq x y z
N MET A 1 37.35 16.03 -71.91
CA MET A 1 37.03 15.23 -70.72
C MET A 1 36.60 16.21 -69.65
N SER A 2 35.29 16.39 -69.48
CA SER A 2 34.70 17.33 -68.53
C SER A 2 34.18 16.54 -67.31
N ASN A 3 34.80 16.79 -66.18
CA ASN A 3 34.31 16.32 -64.90
C ASN A 3 33.13 17.21 -64.44
N GLN A 4 31.92 16.67 -64.45
CA GLN A 4 30.79 17.28 -63.74
C GLN A 4 30.87 16.90 -62.27
N GLU A 5 31.16 17.87 -61.41
CA GLU A 5 30.99 17.79 -59.97
C GLU A 5 29.49 17.82 -59.68
N SER A 6 28.97 16.72 -59.19
CA SER A 6 27.66 16.66 -58.57
C SER A 6 27.72 17.23 -57.14
N THR A 7 27.53 18.52 -57.01
CA THR A 7 27.43 19.21 -55.74
C THR A 7 26.08 18.86 -55.08
N GLY A 8 26.18 18.10 -54.00
CA GLY A 8 25.07 17.47 -53.30
C GLY A 8 24.09 18.42 -52.65
N LYS A 9 22.81 18.12 -52.90
CA LYS A 9 21.64 18.64 -52.17
C LYS A 9 21.47 18.08 -50.75
N SER A 10 22.54 17.69 -50.07
CA SER A 10 22.44 17.04 -48.72
C SER A 10 22.45 18.01 -47.53
N THR A 11 22.77 19.30 -47.74
CA THR A 11 22.93 20.24 -46.62
C THR A 11 21.61 20.75 -46.01
N GLY A 12 20.50 20.72 -46.74
CA GLY A 12 19.20 21.18 -46.24
C GLY A 12 18.52 20.18 -45.29
N VAL A 13 18.54 18.91 -45.67
CA VAL A 13 17.91 17.83 -44.88
C VAL A 13 18.59 17.67 -43.52
N ASN A 14 19.90 17.76 -43.47
CA ASN A 14 20.66 17.68 -42.23
C ASN A 14 20.37 18.85 -41.27
N LYS A 15 20.04 20.03 -41.76
CA LYS A 15 19.67 21.20 -40.93
C LYS A 15 18.28 21.01 -40.33
N ILE A 16 17.32 20.52 -41.10
CA ILE A 16 15.94 20.25 -40.65
C ILE A 16 15.94 19.13 -39.61
N VAL A 17 16.69 18.05 -39.84
CA VAL A 17 16.80 16.94 -38.90
C VAL A 17 17.45 17.40 -37.57
N ARG A 18 18.51 18.19 -37.65
CA ARG A 18 19.16 18.77 -36.45
C ARG A 18 18.21 19.70 -35.68
N ALA A 19 17.47 20.56 -36.38
CA ALA A 19 16.47 21.42 -35.74
C ALA A 19 15.35 20.60 -35.09
N GLY A 20 14.87 19.53 -35.74
CA GLY A 20 13.89 18.60 -35.18
C GLY A 20 14.37 17.89 -33.91
N ILE A 21 15.62 17.44 -33.90
CA ILE A 21 16.22 16.83 -32.71
C ILE A 21 16.32 17.84 -31.56
N ILE A 22 16.71 19.07 -31.84
CA ILE A 22 16.78 20.11 -30.79
C ILE A 22 15.40 20.43 -30.23
N VAL A 23 14.39 20.58 -31.06
CA VAL A 23 13.01 20.81 -30.62
C VAL A 23 12.52 19.61 -29.79
N PHE A 24 12.77 18.39 -30.25
CA PHE A 24 12.42 17.18 -29.51
C PHE A 24 13.06 17.15 -28.09
N MET A 25 14.36 17.43 -28.02
CA MET A 25 15.11 17.46 -26.76
C MET A 25 14.63 18.58 -25.82
N LEU A 26 14.33 19.75 -26.34
CA LEU A 26 13.97 20.92 -25.54
C LEU A 26 12.49 20.99 -25.14
N VAL A 27 11.59 20.37 -25.91
CA VAL A 27 10.14 20.48 -25.68
C VAL A 27 9.54 19.14 -25.31
N VAL A 28 9.75 18.12 -26.11
CA VAL A 28 9.07 16.82 -25.94
C VAL A 28 9.61 16.08 -24.72
N LEU A 29 10.93 16.06 -24.53
CA LEU A 29 11.54 15.36 -23.40
C LEU A 29 11.19 15.99 -22.04
N PRO A 30 11.25 17.31 -21.84
CA PRO A 30 10.75 17.94 -20.60
C PRO A 30 9.26 17.77 -20.39
N ALA A 31 8.44 17.84 -21.43
CA ALA A 31 6.99 17.60 -21.31
C ALA A 31 6.67 16.17 -20.86
N PHE A 32 7.35 15.19 -21.43
CA PHE A 32 7.27 13.80 -21.01
C PHE A 32 7.74 13.61 -19.56
N SER A 33 8.87 14.20 -19.20
CA SER A 33 9.41 14.17 -17.83
C SER A 33 8.45 14.80 -16.82
N TYR A 34 7.85 15.94 -17.19
CA TYR A 34 6.85 16.60 -16.35
C TYR A 34 5.59 15.74 -16.17
N TYR A 35 5.10 15.12 -17.25
CA TYR A 35 3.95 14.22 -17.18
C TYR A 35 4.21 13.03 -16.25
N TYR A 36 5.37 12.40 -16.36
CA TYR A 36 5.78 11.29 -15.49
C TYR A 36 5.94 11.72 -14.02
N LEU A 37 6.60 12.86 -13.79
CA LEU A 37 6.80 13.42 -12.45
C LEU A 37 5.48 13.84 -11.81
N SER A 38 4.55 14.41 -12.57
CA SER A 38 3.24 14.82 -12.05
C SER A 38 2.39 13.63 -11.60
N GLY A 39 2.46 12.49 -12.31
CA GLY A 39 1.84 11.23 -11.89
C GLY A 39 2.42 10.71 -10.58
N GLY A 40 3.74 10.67 -10.46
CA GLY A 40 4.42 10.25 -9.23
C GLY A 40 4.15 11.17 -8.03
N LEU A 41 4.09 12.49 -8.28
CA LEU A 41 3.74 13.47 -7.24
C LEU A 41 2.29 13.33 -6.78
N LYS A 42 1.36 13.01 -7.69
CA LYS A 42 -0.03 12.76 -7.35
C LYS A 42 -0.15 11.52 -6.46
N LEU A 43 0.45 10.40 -6.85
CA LEU A 43 0.49 9.17 -6.04
C LEU A 43 1.08 9.41 -4.66
N ARG A 44 2.17 10.19 -4.58
CA ARG A 44 2.79 10.53 -3.29
C ARG A 44 1.90 11.42 -2.43
N LYS A 45 1.19 12.38 -3.04
CA LYS A 45 0.21 13.20 -2.33
C LYS A 45 -0.98 12.38 -1.84
N ASP A 46 -1.46 11.45 -2.63
CA ASP A 46 -2.56 10.56 -2.25
C ASP A 46 -2.13 9.63 -1.10
N ALA A 47 -0.90 9.12 -1.12
CA ALA A 47 -0.38 8.22 -0.08
C ALA A 47 -0.03 8.93 1.24
N ILE A 48 0.54 10.13 1.19
CA ILE A 48 1.13 10.80 2.38
C ILE A 48 0.47 12.16 2.64
N GLY A 49 -0.11 12.78 1.62
CA GLY A 49 -0.37 14.22 1.59
C GLY A 49 -1.74 14.67 2.09
N LYS A 50 -2.66 13.77 2.37
CA LYS A 50 -3.89 14.16 3.05
C LYS A 50 -3.51 14.45 4.51
N LYS A 51 -3.73 15.69 4.96
CA LYS A 51 -3.60 16.08 6.38
C LYS A 51 -4.61 15.33 7.26
N GLU A 52 -5.64 14.79 6.66
CA GLU A 52 -6.68 14.05 7.33
C GLU A 52 -6.17 12.67 7.72
N THR A 53 -6.23 12.42 9.01
CA THR A 53 -5.93 11.12 9.59
C THR A 53 -7.24 10.56 10.13
N TYR A 54 -7.50 9.31 9.86
CA TYR A 54 -8.74 8.65 10.31
C TYR A 54 -8.64 8.10 11.73
N GLY A 55 -7.54 8.36 12.39
CA GLY A 55 -7.28 7.94 13.76
C GLY A 55 -5.81 7.58 13.96
N GLN A 56 -5.44 7.39 15.22
CA GLN A 56 -4.10 7.00 15.60
C GLN A 56 -4.13 5.62 16.23
N VAL A 57 -3.36 4.71 15.69
CA VAL A 57 -3.02 3.47 16.35
C VAL A 57 -1.97 3.80 17.39
N ARG A 58 -2.39 3.91 18.65
CA ARG A 58 -1.44 4.05 19.77
C ARG A 58 -0.69 2.73 19.91
N PRO A 59 0.52 2.75 20.51
CA PRO A 59 1.22 1.52 20.82
C PRO A 59 0.28 0.60 21.60
N ILE A 60 -0.16 -0.44 20.95
CA ILE A 60 -1.13 -1.37 21.52
C ILE A 60 -0.32 -2.57 21.94
N TYR A 61 -0.50 -2.94 23.20
CA TYR A 61 0.03 -4.18 23.70
C TYR A 61 -0.63 -5.32 22.94
N VAL A 62 0.11 -5.97 22.09
CA VAL A 62 -0.36 -7.17 21.41
C VAL A 62 -0.03 -8.34 22.32
N ILE A 63 -1.08 -9.02 22.79
CA ILE A 63 -0.93 -10.23 23.60
C ILE A 63 -0.68 -11.37 22.62
N TYR A 64 0.54 -11.85 22.56
CA TYR A 64 0.90 -13.08 21.88
C TYR A 64 0.61 -14.29 22.77
N PRO A 65 0.53 -15.50 22.21
CA PRO A 65 0.49 -16.73 23.02
C PRO A 65 1.62 -16.82 24.04
N ASP A 66 2.76 -16.20 23.75
CA ASP A 66 4.00 -16.21 24.57
C ASP A 66 4.15 -14.97 25.47
N GLY A 67 3.19 -14.05 25.50
CA GLY A 67 3.19 -12.86 26.36
C GLY A 67 3.15 -11.53 25.61
N LEU A 68 3.12 -10.44 26.40
CA LEU A 68 3.12 -9.06 25.90
C LEU A 68 4.45 -8.70 25.25
N LYS A 69 4.43 -8.35 23.97
CA LYS A 69 5.58 -7.69 23.33
C LYS A 69 5.20 -6.26 22.99
N GLU A 70 5.83 -5.33 23.67
CA GLU A 70 5.76 -3.89 23.36
C GLU A 70 6.51 -3.59 22.05
N ASP A 71 6.05 -2.61 21.32
CA ASP A 71 6.78 -1.89 20.26
C ASP A 71 6.97 -2.51 18.88
N GLN A 72 6.33 -3.61 18.54
CA GLN A 72 6.51 -4.15 17.17
C GLN A 72 5.90 -3.31 16.06
N ILE A 73 5.02 -2.35 16.40
CA ILE A 73 4.30 -1.49 15.43
C ILE A 73 4.86 -0.07 15.38
N LYS A 74 5.59 0.32 16.42
CA LYS A 74 6.16 1.66 16.52
C LYS A 74 7.19 1.90 15.43
N ASP A 75 7.12 3.09 14.84
CA ASP A 75 8.01 3.54 13.77
C ASP A 75 7.97 2.67 12.50
N LYS A 76 6.86 1.93 12.30
CA LYS A 76 6.67 1.06 11.13
C LYS A 76 5.42 1.41 10.34
N VAL A 77 5.48 1.20 9.04
CA VAL A 77 4.30 1.20 8.18
C VAL A 77 3.54 -0.09 8.42
N CYS A 78 2.29 0.02 8.83
CA CYS A 78 1.48 -1.13 9.20
C CYS A 78 0.27 -1.29 8.27
N VAL A 79 0.01 -2.53 7.89
CA VAL A 79 -1.26 -2.94 7.28
C VAL A 79 -2.05 -3.72 8.32
N ILE A 80 -3.27 -3.30 8.58
CA ILE A 80 -4.10 -3.84 9.64
C ILE A 80 -5.41 -4.35 9.06
N HIS A 81 -5.77 -5.58 9.40
CA HIS A 81 -7.09 -6.14 9.10
C HIS A 81 -7.72 -6.77 10.33
N TYR A 82 -9.03 -6.55 10.49
CA TYR A 82 -9.84 -7.13 11.56
C TYR A 82 -10.87 -8.08 10.99
N PHE A 83 -10.73 -9.37 11.26
CA PHE A 83 -11.63 -10.43 10.76
C PHE A 83 -12.95 -10.53 11.53
N GLY A 84 -13.12 -9.80 12.63
CA GLY A 84 -14.27 -9.92 13.49
C GLY A 84 -14.13 -10.98 14.57
N GLU A 85 -15.25 -11.29 15.22
CA GLU A 85 -15.37 -12.32 16.24
C GLU A 85 -15.82 -13.63 15.61
N GLY A 86 -15.14 -14.73 15.92
CA GLY A 86 -15.46 -16.06 15.40
C GLY A 86 -15.36 -16.19 13.88
N PRO A 87 -14.28 -15.71 13.22
CA PRO A 87 -14.24 -15.74 11.76
C PRO A 87 -14.25 -17.17 11.23
N ASP A 88 -15.08 -17.39 10.21
CA ASP A 88 -15.10 -18.60 9.40
C ASP A 88 -14.19 -18.44 8.19
N LEU A 89 -13.71 -19.55 7.61
CA LEU A 89 -12.94 -19.54 6.37
C LEU A 89 -13.89 -19.40 5.16
N THR A 90 -14.59 -18.28 5.08
CA THR A 90 -15.38 -17.92 3.90
C THR A 90 -14.49 -17.67 2.68
N PRO A 91 -15.03 -17.64 1.45
CA PRO A 91 -14.27 -17.27 0.26
C PRO A 91 -13.60 -15.89 0.40
N GLU A 92 -14.30 -14.92 1.00
CA GLU A 92 -13.82 -13.57 1.24
C GLU A 92 -12.64 -13.57 2.22
N ASN A 93 -12.79 -14.23 3.37
CA ASN A 93 -11.73 -14.34 4.37
C ASN A 93 -10.50 -15.08 3.81
N ARG A 94 -10.72 -16.07 2.95
CA ARG A 94 -9.61 -16.75 2.23
C ARG A 94 -8.89 -15.80 1.30
N GLN A 95 -9.60 -15.01 0.51
CA GLN A 95 -9.00 -14.01 -0.39
C GLN A 95 -8.20 -12.94 0.39
N ILE A 96 -8.70 -12.52 1.55
CA ILE A 96 -7.98 -11.60 2.44
C ILE A 96 -6.68 -12.24 2.95
N LEU A 97 -6.72 -13.48 3.39
CA LEU A 97 -5.52 -14.21 3.84
C LEU A 97 -4.52 -14.38 2.69
N ASP A 98 -4.98 -14.74 1.49
CA ASP A 98 -4.11 -14.85 0.30
C ASP A 98 -3.47 -13.49 -0.08
N THR A 99 -4.21 -12.41 0.12
CA THR A 99 -3.68 -11.05 -0.10
C THR A 99 -2.65 -10.67 0.97
N ALA A 100 -2.91 -11.03 2.23
CA ALA A 100 -1.99 -10.84 3.33
C ALA A 100 -0.67 -11.62 3.11
N GLU A 101 -0.73 -12.86 2.64
CA GLU A 101 0.44 -13.66 2.27
C GLU A 101 1.27 -12.96 1.18
N LYS A 102 0.64 -12.46 0.12
CA LYS A 102 1.32 -11.72 -0.94
C LYS A 102 1.97 -10.43 -0.45
N LEU A 103 1.32 -9.70 0.47
CA LEU A 103 1.91 -8.51 1.10
C LEU A 103 3.13 -8.89 1.92
N PHE A 104 3.06 -10.02 2.63
CA PHE A 104 4.19 -10.54 3.37
C PHE A 104 5.35 -10.93 2.45
N ASP A 105 5.09 -11.65 1.37
CA ASP A 105 6.11 -12.02 0.38
C ASP A 105 6.79 -10.80 -0.23
N GLN A 106 6.04 -9.72 -0.43
CA GLN A 106 6.56 -8.50 -1.05
C GLN A 106 7.32 -7.60 -0.08
N PHE A 107 6.85 -7.44 1.15
CA PHE A 107 7.36 -6.47 2.11
C PHE A 107 7.92 -7.09 3.38
N GLY A 108 7.75 -8.39 3.61
CA GLY A 108 8.08 -9.05 4.86
C GLY A 108 9.58 -9.09 5.19
N THR A 109 10.46 -8.74 4.26
CA THR A 109 11.90 -8.57 4.50
C THR A 109 12.27 -7.14 4.92
N ASP A 110 11.34 -6.18 4.83
CA ASP A 110 11.58 -4.80 5.25
C ASP A 110 11.29 -4.63 6.74
N ASN A 111 12.30 -4.28 7.51
CA ASN A 111 12.17 -4.06 8.95
C ASN A 111 11.21 -2.92 9.33
N ASN A 112 10.90 -2.04 8.39
CA ASN A 112 9.97 -0.92 8.58
C ASN A 112 8.52 -1.26 8.22
N PHE A 113 8.25 -2.49 7.78
CA PHE A 113 6.92 -2.98 7.47
C PHE A 113 6.38 -3.90 8.56
N ARG A 114 5.07 -3.86 8.79
CA ARG A 114 4.37 -4.79 9.69
C ARG A 114 2.98 -5.10 9.16
N LEU A 115 2.63 -6.37 9.14
CA LEU A 115 1.29 -6.84 8.87
C LEU A 115 0.62 -7.24 10.20
N VAL A 116 -0.55 -6.68 10.50
CA VAL A 116 -1.29 -6.91 11.73
C VAL A 116 -2.64 -7.54 11.39
N MET A 117 -2.80 -8.80 11.71
CA MET A 117 -4.03 -9.55 11.46
C MET A 117 -4.71 -9.82 12.78
N ILE A 118 -5.95 -9.36 12.93
CA ILE A 118 -6.68 -9.41 14.17
C ILE A 118 -7.88 -10.33 14.01
N ALA A 119 -7.94 -11.38 14.81
CA ALA A 119 -9.05 -12.30 14.85
C ALA A 119 -9.36 -12.69 16.30
N ARG A 120 -10.61 -13.02 16.60
CA ARG A 120 -11.02 -13.56 17.88
C ARG A 120 -11.80 -14.86 17.67
N ASP A 121 -11.37 -15.90 18.38
CA ASP A 121 -12.09 -17.18 18.46
C ASP A 121 -12.52 -17.79 17.11
N GLY A 122 -11.68 -17.63 16.07
CA GLY A 122 -11.93 -18.19 14.75
C GLY A 122 -12.14 -19.70 14.75
N THR A 123 -12.88 -20.20 13.76
CA THR A 123 -13.13 -21.63 13.59
C THR A 123 -11.82 -22.43 13.45
N ALA A 124 -11.87 -23.73 13.71
CA ALA A 124 -10.72 -24.59 13.59
C ALA A 124 -10.13 -24.57 12.16
N GLU A 125 -11.00 -24.46 11.15
CA GLU A 125 -10.62 -24.38 9.74
C GLU A 125 -9.89 -23.05 9.44
N PHE A 126 -10.46 -21.92 9.89
CA PHE A 126 -9.82 -20.61 9.79
C PHE A 126 -8.44 -20.61 10.47
N ARG A 127 -8.38 -21.11 11.72
CA ARG A 127 -7.11 -21.21 12.47
C ARG A 127 -6.07 -22.08 11.77
N SER A 128 -6.48 -23.22 11.20
CA SER A 128 -5.56 -24.10 10.46
C SER A 128 -5.02 -23.43 9.19
N HIS A 129 -5.81 -22.57 8.53
CA HIS A 129 -5.37 -21.87 7.33
C HIS A 129 -4.35 -20.78 7.68
N TYR A 130 -4.64 -19.94 8.65
CA TYR A 130 -3.71 -18.87 9.00
C TYR A 130 -2.44 -19.35 9.73
N GLN A 131 -2.47 -20.48 10.40
CA GLN A 131 -1.27 -21.10 11.00
C GLN A 131 -0.22 -21.50 9.97
N LYS A 132 -0.61 -21.64 8.69
CA LYS A 132 0.33 -21.87 7.59
C LYS A 132 1.07 -20.60 7.17
N MET A 133 0.55 -19.43 7.52
CA MET A 133 1.25 -18.18 7.28
C MET A 133 2.48 -18.09 8.18
N PRO A 134 3.60 -17.59 7.66
CA PRO A 134 4.82 -17.50 8.45
C PRO A 134 4.58 -16.65 9.70
N SER A 135 4.72 -17.27 10.87
CA SER A 135 4.80 -16.56 12.15
C SER A 135 6.18 -15.91 12.23
N SER A 136 6.34 -14.78 11.60
CA SER A 136 7.57 -14.03 11.62
C SER A 136 7.40 -12.79 12.49
N ASP A 137 8.50 -12.12 12.79
CA ASP A 137 8.49 -10.80 13.43
C ASP A 137 7.70 -9.74 12.62
N PHE A 138 7.22 -10.08 11.42
CA PHE A 138 6.52 -9.19 10.50
C PHE A 138 5.00 -9.37 10.48
N VAL A 139 4.47 -10.51 10.89
CA VAL A 139 3.04 -10.76 11.02
C VAL A 139 2.68 -10.83 12.49
N THR A 140 1.82 -9.93 12.91
CA THR A 140 1.33 -9.89 14.28
C THR A 140 -0.10 -10.40 14.30
N TRP A 141 -0.33 -11.49 15.03
CA TRP A 141 -1.65 -12.03 15.30
C TRP A 141 -2.12 -11.60 16.67
N ALA A 142 -3.24 -10.87 16.73
CA ALA A 142 -3.83 -10.47 18.01
C ALA A 142 -4.97 -11.41 18.37
N TRP A 143 -4.82 -12.13 19.46
CA TRP A 143 -5.84 -13.00 20.03
C TRP A 143 -6.32 -12.48 21.38
N ASN A 144 -7.59 -12.68 21.72
CA ASN A 144 -8.16 -12.48 23.04
C ASN A 144 -7.79 -11.19 23.81
N GLY A 145 -8.74 -10.58 24.47
CA GLY A 145 -8.54 -9.46 25.41
C GLY A 145 -8.24 -8.09 24.76
N SER A 146 -7.34 -8.01 23.81
CA SER A 146 -7.04 -6.77 23.09
C SER A 146 -7.91 -6.53 21.86
N THR A 147 -8.65 -7.54 21.39
CA THR A 147 -9.46 -7.47 20.16
C THR A 147 -10.57 -6.43 20.25
N GLY A 148 -11.21 -6.26 21.41
CA GLY A 148 -12.24 -5.22 21.58
C GLY A 148 -11.70 -3.80 21.39
N HIS A 149 -10.48 -3.55 21.80
CA HIS A 149 -9.83 -2.25 21.60
C HIS A 149 -9.47 -2.00 20.13
N TRP A 150 -8.90 -3.00 19.46
CA TRP A 150 -8.63 -2.96 18.03
C TRP A 150 -9.90 -2.79 17.19
N ARG A 151 -10.95 -3.53 17.54
CA ARG A 151 -12.27 -3.38 16.94
C ARG A 151 -12.73 -1.93 17.01
N THR A 152 -12.75 -1.35 18.20
CA THR A 152 -13.21 0.03 18.39
C THR A 152 -12.39 1.03 17.59
N ILE A 153 -11.06 0.89 17.55
CA ILE A 153 -10.19 1.77 16.77
C ILE A 153 -10.47 1.63 15.28
N MET A 154 -10.51 0.40 14.76
CA MET A 154 -10.65 0.16 13.33
C MET A 154 -12.05 0.53 12.83
N GLU A 155 -13.11 0.18 13.57
CA GLU A 155 -14.49 0.56 13.21
C GLU A 155 -14.67 2.07 13.23
N ASN A 156 -14.24 2.77 14.28
CA ASN A 156 -14.36 4.23 14.35
C ASN A 156 -13.55 4.94 13.25
N ALA A 157 -12.35 4.45 12.97
CA ALA A 157 -11.51 5.00 11.92
C ALA A 157 -12.11 4.76 10.53
N TYR A 158 -12.68 3.58 10.32
CA TYR A 158 -13.32 3.23 9.06
C TYR A 158 -14.60 4.01 8.83
N ASP A 159 -15.44 4.18 9.85
CA ASP A 159 -16.63 5.02 9.79
C ASP A 159 -16.29 6.47 9.44
N LEU A 160 -15.21 6.99 10.02
CA LEU A 160 -14.73 8.34 9.71
C LEU A 160 -14.24 8.43 8.25
N TYR A 161 -13.53 7.42 7.79
CA TYR A 161 -13.08 7.31 6.41
C TYR A 161 -14.26 7.29 5.42
N CYS A 162 -15.24 6.42 5.64
CA CYS A 162 -16.40 6.30 4.76
C CYS A 162 -17.16 7.63 4.65
N LYS A 163 -17.34 8.34 5.78
CA LYS A 163 -17.99 9.65 5.80
C LYS A 163 -17.19 10.74 5.06
N SER A 164 -15.86 10.69 5.12
CA SER A 164 -15.01 11.73 4.52
C SER A 164 -14.77 11.50 3.03
N GLU A 165 -14.77 10.24 2.59
CA GLU A 165 -14.50 9.87 1.19
C GLU A 165 -15.79 9.57 0.41
N ASP A 166 -16.97 9.65 1.05
CA ASP A 166 -18.28 9.32 0.48
C ASP A 166 -18.31 7.90 -0.12
N VAL A 167 -17.79 6.94 0.66
CA VAL A 167 -17.67 5.53 0.27
C VAL A 167 -18.70 4.70 1.03
N ASP A 168 -19.32 3.77 0.35
CA ASP A 168 -20.21 2.81 1.00
C ASP A 168 -19.45 1.95 2.01
N PRO A 169 -19.98 1.77 3.24
CA PRO A 169 -19.31 0.97 4.26
C PRO A 169 -19.29 -0.51 3.89
N GLU A 170 -18.12 -1.01 3.52
CA GLU A 170 -17.87 -2.43 3.29
C GLU A 170 -17.17 -3.04 4.50
N LYS A 171 -17.41 -4.35 4.73
CA LYS A 171 -16.81 -5.05 5.88
C LYS A 171 -15.37 -5.50 5.67
N TYR A 172 -14.93 -5.57 4.42
CA TYR A 172 -13.66 -6.18 4.03
C TYR A 172 -12.65 -5.10 3.67
N TYR A 173 -11.89 -4.61 4.64
CA TYR A 173 -10.90 -3.55 4.41
C TYR A 173 -9.56 -3.83 5.07
N PHE A 174 -8.51 -3.31 4.45
CA PHE A 174 -7.21 -3.13 5.07
C PHE A 174 -7.02 -1.67 5.46
N GLY A 175 -6.72 -1.40 6.73
CA GLY A 175 -6.28 -0.08 7.17
C GLY A 175 -4.77 0.03 7.04
N VAL A 176 -4.27 1.11 6.45
CA VAL A 176 -2.84 1.36 6.32
C VAL A 176 -2.43 2.53 7.20
N CYS A 177 -1.45 2.27 8.08
CA CYS A 177 -0.87 3.25 8.99
C CYS A 177 0.54 3.62 8.53
N ASP A 178 0.89 4.88 8.69
CA ASP A 178 2.27 5.33 8.51
C ASP A 178 3.13 5.02 9.76
N ALA A 179 4.43 5.30 9.65
CA ALA A 179 5.39 5.10 10.73
C ALA A 179 5.09 5.92 12.01
N THR A 180 4.22 6.93 11.94
CA THR A 180 3.78 7.68 13.12
C THR A 180 2.57 7.07 13.81
N GLY A 181 2.05 5.94 13.28
CA GLY A 181 0.85 5.27 13.76
C GLY A 181 -0.46 5.92 13.33
N GLN A 182 -0.41 6.84 12.36
CA GLN A 182 -1.61 7.47 11.82
C GLN A 182 -2.22 6.60 10.73
N ILE A 183 -3.51 6.29 10.84
CA ILE A 183 -4.26 5.59 9.78
C ILE A 183 -4.48 6.58 8.64
N ARG A 184 -3.89 6.27 7.48
CA ARG A 184 -3.87 7.15 6.32
C ARG A 184 -4.94 6.83 5.30
N HIS A 185 -5.30 5.56 5.16
CA HIS A 185 -6.28 5.12 4.18
C HIS A 185 -6.80 3.73 4.50
N PHE A 186 -7.97 3.41 3.93
CA PHE A 186 -8.52 2.08 3.90
C PHE A 186 -8.65 1.61 2.45
N TYR A 187 -8.53 0.30 2.25
CA TYR A 187 -8.60 -0.31 0.93
C TYR A 187 -9.51 -1.53 0.99
N ASN A 188 -10.35 -1.69 -0.01
CA ASN A 188 -11.17 -2.88 -0.14
C ASN A 188 -10.26 -4.09 -0.42
N ALA A 189 -10.23 -5.03 0.53
CA ALA A 189 -9.39 -6.23 0.44
C ALA A 189 -9.81 -7.18 -0.68
N LEU A 190 -11.05 -7.07 -1.17
CA LEU A 190 -11.60 -7.93 -2.23
C LEU A 190 -11.48 -7.29 -3.62
N ASP A 191 -11.18 -5.99 -3.70
CA ASP A 191 -10.98 -5.28 -4.95
C ASP A 191 -9.49 -5.29 -5.34
N LYS A 192 -9.21 -5.86 -6.51
CA LYS A 192 -7.83 -6.00 -7.01
C LYS A 192 -7.16 -4.65 -7.29
N ASP A 193 -7.90 -3.67 -7.77
CA ASP A 193 -7.34 -2.36 -8.10
C ASP A 193 -7.04 -1.57 -6.81
N ASP A 194 -7.90 -1.70 -5.80
CA ASP A 194 -7.66 -1.12 -4.49
C ASP A 194 -6.46 -1.78 -3.79
N VAL A 195 -6.32 -3.10 -3.87
CA VAL A 195 -5.15 -3.81 -3.36
C VAL A 195 -3.87 -3.37 -4.08
N ASN A 196 -3.90 -3.21 -5.41
CA ASN A 196 -2.74 -2.71 -6.17
C ASN A 196 -2.37 -1.28 -5.75
N LYS A 197 -3.36 -0.42 -5.51
CA LYS A 197 -3.16 0.94 -5.02
C LYS A 197 -2.56 0.93 -3.61
N MET A 198 -3.05 0.05 -2.73
CA MET A 198 -2.50 -0.15 -1.40
C MET A 198 -1.01 -0.51 -1.44
N VAL A 199 -0.63 -1.46 -2.28
CA VAL A 199 0.77 -1.89 -2.47
C VAL A 199 1.66 -0.72 -2.89
N GLN A 200 1.20 0.11 -3.84
CA GLN A 200 1.93 1.31 -4.28
C GLN A 200 2.08 2.33 -3.15
N HIS A 201 1.06 2.54 -2.36
CA HIS A 201 1.09 3.48 -1.24
C HIS A 201 2.01 2.99 -0.12
N ILE A 202 2.00 1.70 0.21
CA ILE A 202 2.96 1.10 1.16
C ILE A 202 4.39 1.36 0.69
N ALA A 203 4.70 1.05 -0.57
CA ALA A 203 6.04 1.25 -1.14
C ALA A 203 6.52 2.73 -1.11
N ILE A 204 5.59 3.69 -1.15
CA ILE A 204 5.88 5.12 -1.03
C ILE A 204 6.12 5.54 0.43
N MET A 205 5.41 4.93 1.37
CA MET A 205 5.50 5.25 2.79
C MET A 205 6.70 4.62 3.49
N LEU A 206 7.21 3.51 2.97
CA LEU A 206 8.40 2.87 3.50
C LEU A 206 9.62 3.78 3.36
N PRO A 207 10.44 3.95 4.41
CA PRO A 207 11.69 4.71 4.34
C PRO A 207 12.65 4.02 3.36
N LYS A 208 13.38 4.83 2.60
CA LYS A 208 14.37 4.35 1.62
C LYS A 208 15.74 4.27 2.27
#